data_89eff5c1ab61347246143b670154005d
#
_entry.id   89eff5c1ab61347246143b670154005d
#
_cell.length_a   1.000
_cell.length_b   1.000
_cell.length_c   1.000
_cell.angle_alpha   90.00
_cell.angle_beta   90.00
_cell.angle_gamma   90.00
#
_symmetry.space_group_name_H-M   'P 1'
#
loop_
_entity.id
_entity.type
_entity.pdbx_description
1 polymer ?
#
loop_
_entity_poly.entity_id
_entity_poly.type
_entity_poly.pdbx_seq_one_letter_code
_entity_poly.pdbx_strand_id
1 'polypeptide(L)'
;MPAYDSNNNIASQSRQGPAGITPSMRTAAQTATRIGKRCLLLCTVAALLTACASRPPAAAFDRPVTHALPVTTTTALSTALAPVELAHPGESGFRVLSNGTEALQMRIALARAATKTLDMQYYIANEDTTGKLLLGAALYAADHGVRVRMLVDDLNFKDIDDVMAGLNSHPNIEIRVFNPYGSTHRSVFERTTNLLTKIDQFTRRMHNKAMIADNQLAIVGGRNLGDEYFSASPTLQFRDLDVLAAGPITADVSASFDEYWNSSGAYPLKALNHQTFSPQELDATRDSLRQHWRTNADPYNAKPLNATPLAAQIANDELGLTWAPAEFKADTPGKIDQPSPDYVSPPMQRLVELMKDAQTEFLVVSPYFVPHDAGVKALAQLTQRGVRVAVLTNSLAATDAVAVQAGYSPYRVPLLQNGVELYEFKPEQSSSRTSVEGSRSRASLHAKTYVIDRKILVVGSMNLDPRSANLNTELALVIHSPALAGQVATMFDHATAPEVSYHVTLATPAQLAGLRYIGAPQSQLEWTDVENGEQRTYNFDPQAGLYRNLLTGLFLLLPVQGQL
;
A
#
# COMPACT_ATOMS: atom_id res chain seq x y z
N MET A 1 -66.54 -55.45 20.83
CA MET A 1 -66.96 -56.74 21.48
C MET A 1 -65.72 -57.55 21.76
N PRO A 2 -65.58 -58.19 22.85
CA PRO A 2 -65.94 -57.85 24.22
C PRO A 2 -64.68 -57.68 25.08
N ALA A 3 -64.61 -56.93 26.10
CA ALA A 3 -65.26 -57.00 27.41
C ALA A 3 -64.48 -57.81 28.47
N TYR A 4 -64.53 -57.21 29.58
CA TYR A 4 -64.53 -57.70 30.97
C TYR A 4 -63.14 -57.84 31.62
N ASP A 5 -62.94 -57.44 32.76
CA ASP A 5 -63.62 -56.93 33.97
C ASP A 5 -62.70 -57.24 35.16
N SER A 6 -62.68 -56.44 36.00
CA SER A 6 -63.13 -56.26 37.39
C SER A 6 -62.13 -56.54 38.51
N ASN A 7 -62.08 -55.54 39.36
CA ASN A 7 -62.24 -55.59 40.85
C ASN A 7 -61.17 -56.30 41.70
N ASN A 8 -60.60 -55.70 42.70
CA ASN A 8 -61.18 -55.26 43.97
C ASN A 8 -60.11 -54.72 44.94
N ASN A 9 -60.48 -53.62 45.54
CA ASN A 9 -60.44 -53.26 46.93
C ASN A 9 -59.48 -53.97 47.90
N ILE A 10 -58.79 -53.22 48.74
CA ILE A 10 -59.12 -52.99 50.16
C ILE A 10 -58.09 -52.00 50.79
N ALA A 11 -58.66 -51.15 51.62
CA ALA A 11 -58.02 -50.03 52.39
C ALA A 11 -57.01 -50.48 53.44
N SER A 12 -56.13 -49.60 53.82
CA SER A 12 -56.01 -49.15 55.19
C SER A 12 -54.87 -48.14 55.43
N GLN A 13 -55.24 -47.03 56.02
CA GLN A 13 -54.62 -46.24 57.12
C GLN A 13 -53.22 -45.63 56.97
N SER A 14 -53.32 -44.35 56.84
CA SER A 14 -52.61 -43.27 57.61
C SER A 14 -51.33 -43.59 58.38
N ARG A 15 -50.28 -42.83 58.07
CA ARG A 15 -49.46 -42.11 59.08
C ARG A 15 -48.84 -40.88 58.45
N GLN A 16 -49.15 -39.70 59.00
CA GLN A 16 -48.48 -38.44 58.81
C GLN A 16 -47.07 -38.48 59.41
N GLY A 17 -46.04 -38.08 58.66
CA GLY A 17 -44.69 -37.74 59.09
C GLY A 17 -44.28 -36.38 58.54
N PRO A 18 -43.43 -35.57 59.23
CA PRO A 18 -43.35 -34.14 59.06
C PRO A 18 -42.60 -33.69 57.79
N ALA A 19 -42.96 -32.48 57.35
CA ALA A 19 -42.44 -31.77 56.20
C ALA A 19 -40.90 -31.67 56.13
N GLY A 20 -40.31 -32.29 55.11
CA GLY A 20 -38.92 -32.15 54.77
C GLY A 20 -38.66 -30.84 53.99
N ILE A 21 -37.79 -30.04 54.52
CA ILE A 21 -37.31 -28.76 54.00
C ILE A 21 -36.68 -28.99 52.60
N THR A 22 -37.18 -28.28 51.60
CA THR A 22 -36.72 -28.34 50.19
C THR A 22 -35.25 -27.86 50.01
N PRO A 23 -34.43 -28.55 49.21
CA PRO A 23 -33.01 -28.20 48.96
C PRO A 23 -32.78 -27.09 47.94
N SER A 24 -33.74 -26.20 47.66
CA SER A 24 -33.66 -25.31 46.46
C SER A 24 -32.94 -23.95 46.70
N MET A 25 -32.79 -23.47 47.92
CA MET A 25 -32.17 -22.16 48.16
C MET A 25 -30.64 -22.18 48.27
N ARG A 26 -30.02 -23.26 48.71
CA ARG A 26 -28.54 -23.33 48.81
C ARG A 26 -27.86 -23.56 47.47
N THR A 27 -28.47 -24.26 46.55
CA THR A 27 -27.94 -24.50 45.19
C THR A 27 -28.01 -23.24 44.32
N ALA A 28 -29.10 -22.47 44.42
CA ALA A 28 -29.24 -21.22 43.66
C ALA A 28 -28.23 -20.14 44.11
N ALA A 29 -27.97 -20.00 45.41
CA ALA A 29 -26.98 -19.07 45.96
C ALA A 29 -25.53 -19.45 45.54
N GLN A 30 -25.20 -20.74 45.56
CA GLN A 30 -23.87 -21.23 45.13
C GLN A 30 -23.66 -21.08 43.62
N THR A 31 -24.70 -21.26 42.80
CA THR A 31 -24.62 -21.04 41.34
C THR A 31 -24.48 -19.56 41.00
N ALA A 32 -25.24 -18.68 41.66
CA ALA A 32 -25.12 -17.23 41.48
C ALA A 32 -23.74 -16.69 41.89
N THR A 33 -23.16 -17.21 42.98
CA THR A 33 -21.79 -16.84 43.42
C THR A 33 -20.72 -17.37 42.46
N ARG A 34 -20.90 -18.52 41.86
CA ARG A 34 -19.99 -19.07 40.83
C ARG A 34 -20.06 -18.30 39.50
N ILE A 35 -21.25 -17.90 39.07
CA ILE A 35 -21.45 -17.04 37.89
C ILE A 35 -20.87 -15.65 38.15
N GLY A 36 -21.15 -15.03 39.29
CA GLY A 36 -20.57 -13.74 39.65
C GLY A 36 -19.04 -13.75 39.69
N LYS A 37 -18.41 -14.79 40.26
CA LYS A 37 -16.93 -14.94 40.24
C LYS A 37 -16.36 -15.17 38.83
N ARG A 38 -17.07 -15.90 37.98
CA ARG A 38 -16.65 -16.09 36.56
C ARG A 38 -16.81 -14.81 35.76
N CYS A 39 -17.89 -14.06 35.94
CA CYS A 39 -18.08 -12.76 35.32
C CYS A 39 -17.04 -11.73 35.79
N LEU A 40 -16.74 -11.70 37.09
CA LEU A 40 -15.70 -10.82 37.65
C LEU A 40 -14.31 -11.20 37.15
N LEU A 41 -14.00 -12.49 37.03
CA LEU A 41 -12.74 -12.98 36.44
C LEU A 41 -12.64 -12.65 34.95
N LEU A 42 -13.73 -12.79 34.20
CA LEU A 42 -13.78 -12.41 32.78
C LEU A 42 -13.65 -10.89 32.62
N CYS A 43 -14.30 -10.09 33.46
CA CYS A 43 -14.17 -8.63 33.45
C CYS A 43 -12.76 -8.17 33.88
N THR A 44 -12.13 -8.82 34.88
CA THR A 44 -10.74 -8.51 35.26
C THR A 44 -9.75 -8.95 34.20
N VAL A 45 -9.95 -10.11 33.56
CA VAL A 45 -9.12 -10.55 32.43
C VAL A 45 -9.31 -9.62 31.22
N ALA A 46 -10.53 -9.21 30.91
CA ALA A 46 -10.82 -8.22 29.86
C ALA A 46 -10.19 -6.86 30.17
N ALA A 47 -10.27 -6.39 31.43
CA ALA A 47 -9.63 -5.13 31.85
C ALA A 47 -8.10 -5.21 31.83
N LEU A 48 -7.51 -6.36 32.18
CA LEU A 48 -6.06 -6.59 32.09
C LEU A 48 -5.61 -6.67 30.62
N LEU A 49 -6.42 -7.26 29.73
CA LEU A 49 -6.14 -7.33 28.30
C LEU A 49 -6.23 -5.95 27.62
N THR A 50 -7.12 -5.06 28.09
CA THR A 50 -7.23 -3.70 27.56
C THR A 50 -6.13 -2.78 28.06
N ALA A 51 -5.58 -3.01 29.27
CA ALA A 51 -4.49 -2.19 29.83
C ALA A 51 -3.14 -2.42 29.11
N CYS A 52 -2.90 -3.61 28.55
CA CYS A 52 -1.65 -3.93 27.84
C CYS A 52 -1.63 -3.48 26.37
N ALA A 53 -2.76 -3.02 25.81
CA ALA A 53 -2.89 -2.72 24.38
C ALA A 53 -3.07 -1.22 24.08
N SER A 54 -2.91 -0.34 25.07
CA SER A 54 -3.03 1.11 24.87
C SER A 54 -1.73 1.69 24.31
N ARG A 55 -1.86 2.60 23.31
CA ARG A 55 -0.74 3.45 22.87
C ARG A 55 -0.20 4.22 24.08
N PRO A 56 1.12 4.42 24.18
CA PRO A 56 1.65 5.35 25.17
C PRO A 56 0.94 6.71 25.01
N PRO A 57 0.55 7.38 26.11
CA PRO A 57 -0.03 8.71 26.01
C PRO A 57 0.92 9.66 25.29
N ALA A 58 0.40 10.50 24.40
CA ALA A 58 1.21 11.43 23.62
C ALA A 58 2.08 12.37 24.48
N ALA A 59 1.66 12.64 25.72
CA ALA A 59 2.41 13.42 26.70
C ALA A 59 3.55 12.64 27.42
N ALA A 60 3.67 11.32 27.17
CA ALA A 60 4.62 10.48 27.91
C ALA A 60 6.04 10.50 27.32
N PHE A 61 6.26 11.16 26.18
CA PHE A 61 7.56 11.21 25.49
C PHE A 61 7.73 12.51 24.71
N ASP A 62 8.99 12.92 24.58
CA ASP A 62 9.38 14.10 23.82
C ASP A 62 9.23 13.84 22.33
N ARG A 63 8.54 14.74 21.62
CA ARG A 63 8.35 14.78 20.18
C ARG A 63 8.77 16.15 19.66
N PRO A 64 10.04 16.39 19.44
CA PRO A 64 10.49 17.69 18.96
C PRO A 64 9.85 17.99 17.59
N VAL A 65 9.28 19.16 17.46
CA VAL A 65 8.78 19.68 16.19
C VAL A 65 9.98 20.03 15.33
N THR A 66 10.07 19.44 14.15
CA THR A 66 11.13 19.74 13.18
C THR A 66 10.53 19.90 11.79
N HIS A 67 11.17 20.73 10.97
CA HIS A 67 10.69 21.07 9.64
C HIS A 67 11.74 20.79 8.57
N ALA A 68 11.29 20.73 7.32
CA ALA A 68 12.15 20.74 6.14
C ALA A 68 13.06 21.97 6.14
N LEU A 69 14.14 21.90 5.39
CA LEU A 69 15.00 23.08 5.19
C LEU A 69 14.21 24.21 4.52
N PRO A 70 14.44 25.48 4.91
CA PRO A 70 13.98 26.58 4.10
C PRO A 70 14.50 26.45 2.66
N VAL A 71 13.67 26.73 1.68
CA VAL A 71 14.05 26.70 0.25
C VAL A 71 15.21 27.63 -0.10
N THR A 72 15.44 28.66 0.71
CA THR A 72 16.56 29.59 0.60
C THR A 72 17.89 29.05 1.10
N THR A 73 17.93 27.85 1.69
CA THR A 73 19.15 27.25 2.22
C THR A 73 20.05 26.79 1.07
N THR A 74 21.29 27.31 1.05
CA THR A 74 22.27 26.91 0.04
C THR A 74 22.78 25.50 0.29
N THR A 75 22.61 24.62 -0.71
CA THR A 75 23.12 23.26 -0.77
C THR A 75 23.76 23.03 -2.16
N ALA A 76 24.45 21.90 -2.34
CA ALA A 76 24.97 21.55 -3.66
C ALA A 76 23.84 21.37 -4.69
N LEU A 77 22.71 20.79 -4.26
CA LEU A 77 21.52 20.59 -5.11
C LEU A 77 20.87 21.93 -5.46
N SER A 78 20.65 22.84 -4.50
CA SER A 78 20.05 24.15 -4.77
C SER A 78 20.93 25.00 -5.70
N THR A 79 22.26 24.92 -5.54
CA THR A 79 23.21 25.64 -6.41
C THR A 79 23.15 25.11 -7.85
N ALA A 80 23.02 23.81 -8.03
CA ALA A 80 22.91 23.19 -9.36
C ALA A 80 21.56 23.47 -10.02
N LEU A 81 20.46 23.48 -9.24
CA LEU A 81 19.10 23.70 -9.74
C LEU A 81 18.81 25.17 -10.08
N ALA A 82 19.37 26.14 -9.33
CA ALA A 82 19.02 27.54 -9.48
C ALA A 82 19.10 28.09 -10.92
N PRO A 83 20.13 27.80 -11.73
CA PRO A 83 20.19 28.28 -13.12
C PRO A 83 19.07 27.65 -13.99
N VAL A 84 18.74 26.39 -13.74
CA VAL A 84 17.74 25.64 -14.53
C VAL A 84 16.33 26.10 -14.15
N GLU A 85 16.05 26.28 -12.86
CA GLU A 85 14.77 26.85 -12.37
C GLU A 85 14.52 28.27 -12.90
N LEU A 86 15.58 29.08 -12.99
CA LEU A 86 15.46 30.42 -13.56
C LEU A 86 15.06 30.40 -15.05
N ALA A 87 15.46 29.35 -15.78
CA ALA A 87 15.05 29.12 -17.17
C ALA A 87 13.61 28.59 -17.30
N HIS A 88 13.03 28.05 -16.22
CA HIS A 88 11.71 27.43 -16.17
C HIS A 88 10.83 28.02 -15.05
N PRO A 89 10.50 29.31 -15.08
CA PRO A 89 9.81 29.98 -13.98
C PRO A 89 8.41 29.41 -13.75
N GLY A 90 8.15 28.95 -12.51
CA GLY A 90 6.87 28.37 -12.11
C GLY A 90 6.65 26.91 -12.53
N GLU A 91 7.65 26.30 -13.16
CA GLU A 91 7.65 24.89 -13.50
C GLU A 91 8.51 24.07 -12.53
N SER A 92 8.31 22.78 -12.51
CA SER A 92 9.15 21.81 -11.82
C SER A 92 9.67 20.77 -12.82
N GLY A 93 10.85 20.24 -12.56
CA GLY A 93 11.48 19.24 -13.42
C GLY A 93 11.11 17.82 -12.98
N PHE A 94 10.81 16.95 -13.94
CA PHE A 94 10.37 15.59 -13.67
C PHE A 94 11.11 14.56 -14.51
N ARG A 95 11.39 13.38 -13.90
CA ARG A 95 11.86 12.19 -14.61
C ARG A 95 11.07 10.97 -14.14
N VAL A 96 10.50 10.22 -15.09
CA VAL A 96 9.78 8.97 -14.81
C VAL A 96 10.78 7.85 -14.48
N LEU A 97 10.54 7.11 -13.41
CA LEU A 97 11.32 5.96 -12.93
C LEU A 97 10.46 4.70 -13.01
N SER A 98 10.41 4.07 -14.17
CA SER A 98 9.60 2.86 -14.41
C SER A 98 10.36 1.57 -14.11
N ASN A 99 11.69 1.57 -14.23
CA ASN A 99 12.53 0.41 -13.95
C ASN A 99 12.88 0.31 -12.46
N GLY A 100 12.70 -0.88 -11.84
CA GLY A 100 12.97 -1.06 -10.41
C GLY A 100 14.43 -0.84 -10.02
N THR A 101 15.37 -1.34 -10.84
CA THR A 101 16.82 -1.14 -10.59
C THR A 101 17.19 0.34 -10.66
N GLU A 102 16.71 1.07 -11.67
CA GLU A 102 16.92 2.51 -11.79
C GLU A 102 16.29 3.29 -10.61
N ALA A 103 15.09 2.89 -10.18
CA ALA A 103 14.41 3.52 -9.05
C ALA A 103 15.18 3.34 -7.73
N LEU A 104 15.83 2.18 -7.53
CA LEU A 104 16.72 1.95 -6.39
C LEU A 104 17.99 2.81 -6.48
N GLN A 105 18.64 2.81 -7.65
CA GLN A 105 19.85 3.59 -7.91
C GLN A 105 19.61 5.09 -7.69
N MET A 106 18.46 5.60 -8.15
CA MET A 106 18.10 7.01 -7.96
C MET A 106 17.90 7.35 -6.48
N ARG A 107 17.29 6.47 -5.68
CA ARG A 107 17.17 6.67 -4.22
C ARG A 107 18.53 6.68 -3.51
N ILE A 108 19.41 5.76 -3.90
CA ILE A 108 20.79 5.72 -3.37
C ILE A 108 21.54 7.00 -3.75
N ALA A 109 21.44 7.44 -5.00
CA ALA A 109 22.06 8.66 -5.48
C ALA A 109 21.50 9.89 -4.75
N LEU A 110 20.19 9.93 -4.49
CA LEU A 110 19.52 11.00 -3.76
C LEU A 110 20.01 11.07 -2.31
N ALA A 111 20.12 9.93 -1.60
CA ALA A 111 20.66 9.88 -0.25
C ALA A 111 22.12 10.38 -0.20
N ARG A 112 22.93 10.06 -1.21
CA ARG A 112 24.33 10.52 -1.31
C ARG A 112 24.48 11.98 -1.69
N ALA A 113 23.49 12.55 -2.39
CA ALA A 113 23.48 13.94 -2.81
C ALA A 113 22.99 14.88 -1.69
N ALA A 114 22.25 14.39 -0.72
CA ALA A 114 21.81 15.15 0.43
C ALA A 114 23.02 15.68 1.22
N THR A 115 22.98 16.97 1.55
CA THR A 115 24.05 17.64 2.31
C THR A 115 23.58 18.17 3.66
N LYS A 116 22.27 18.35 3.83
CA LYS A 116 21.65 18.90 5.06
C LYS A 116 20.54 18.02 5.59
N THR A 117 19.60 17.61 4.76
CA THR A 117 18.43 16.81 5.19
C THR A 117 18.08 15.71 4.21
N LEU A 118 17.65 14.59 4.78
CA LEU A 118 17.06 13.48 4.06
C LEU A 118 15.79 13.03 4.79
N ASP A 119 14.63 13.20 4.16
CA ASP A 119 13.34 12.83 4.70
C ASP A 119 12.77 11.63 3.93
N MET A 120 12.33 10.60 4.64
CA MET A 120 11.86 9.33 4.07
C MET A 120 10.51 8.94 4.67
N GLN A 121 9.48 8.81 3.85
CA GLN A 121 8.13 8.41 4.24
C GLN A 121 7.71 7.17 3.47
N TYR A 122 7.42 6.06 4.17
CA TYR A 122 7.08 4.80 3.52
C TYR A 122 6.03 4.01 4.30
N TYR A 123 5.18 3.29 3.55
CA TYR A 123 4.19 2.37 4.10
C TYR A 123 4.84 1.05 4.49
N ILE A 124 5.76 0.53 3.66
CA ILE A 124 6.52 -0.69 3.90
C ILE A 124 8.01 -0.37 3.85
N ALA A 125 8.76 -0.86 4.83
CA ALA A 125 10.22 -0.85 4.83
C ALA A 125 10.71 -2.23 5.31
N ASN A 126 11.11 -3.09 4.36
CA ASN A 126 11.59 -4.43 4.64
C ASN A 126 13.10 -4.44 4.91
N GLU A 127 13.56 -5.38 5.74
CA GLU A 127 14.99 -5.65 5.97
C GLU A 127 15.56 -6.69 5.00
N ASP A 128 15.07 -6.72 3.78
CA ASP A 128 15.58 -7.55 2.72
C ASP A 128 16.83 -6.95 2.05
N THR A 129 17.23 -7.46 0.90
CA THR A 129 18.46 -7.03 0.22
C THR A 129 18.42 -5.54 -0.12
N THR A 130 17.39 -5.08 -0.79
CA THR A 130 17.29 -3.69 -1.25
C THR A 130 16.92 -2.72 -0.14
N GLY A 131 16.11 -3.16 0.81
CA GLY A 131 15.81 -2.38 2.01
C GLY A 131 17.07 -2.06 2.82
N LYS A 132 17.94 -3.05 3.07
CA LYS A 132 19.23 -2.83 3.74
C LYS A 132 20.17 -1.94 2.95
N LEU A 133 20.16 -1.98 1.61
CA LEU A 133 20.95 -1.05 0.80
C LEU A 133 20.47 0.40 1.01
N LEU A 134 19.16 0.63 1.07
CA LEU A 134 18.60 1.97 1.30
C LEU A 134 18.79 2.45 2.74
N LEU A 135 18.66 1.56 3.73
CA LEU A 135 19.01 1.87 5.13
C LEU A 135 20.50 2.20 5.27
N GLY A 136 21.36 1.48 4.56
CA GLY A 136 22.79 1.77 4.48
C GLY A 136 23.10 3.14 3.82
N ALA A 137 22.34 3.53 2.79
CA ALA A 137 22.46 4.82 2.17
C ALA A 137 21.99 5.97 3.10
N ALA A 138 20.93 5.76 3.87
CA ALA A 138 20.47 6.70 4.89
C ALA A 138 21.51 6.86 6.02
N LEU A 139 22.10 5.76 6.50
CA LEU A 139 23.19 5.80 7.47
C LEU A 139 24.43 6.52 6.93
N TYR A 140 24.78 6.26 5.66
CA TYR A 140 25.87 6.99 5.00
C TYR A 140 25.63 8.51 5.02
N ALA A 141 24.42 8.96 4.68
CA ALA A 141 24.08 10.39 4.73
C ALA A 141 24.23 10.92 6.16
N ALA A 142 23.73 10.22 7.17
CA ALA A 142 23.82 10.60 8.58
C ALA A 142 25.27 10.68 9.08
N ASP A 143 26.11 9.71 8.72
CA ASP A 143 27.56 9.69 9.02
C ASP A 143 28.28 10.91 8.41
N HIS A 144 27.72 11.52 7.35
CA HIS A 144 28.23 12.74 6.72
C HIS A 144 27.54 14.03 7.21
N GLY A 145 26.84 13.97 8.34
CA GLY A 145 26.23 15.12 9.00
C GLY A 145 24.86 15.53 8.48
N VAL A 146 24.25 14.72 7.62
CA VAL A 146 22.87 14.94 7.15
C VAL A 146 21.88 14.56 8.24
N ARG A 147 20.90 15.42 8.52
CA ARG A 147 19.75 15.08 9.37
C ARG A 147 18.82 14.15 8.60
N VAL A 148 18.61 12.96 9.10
CA VAL A 148 17.72 11.94 8.52
C VAL A 148 16.46 11.80 9.36
N ARG A 149 15.29 11.98 8.74
CA ARG A 149 13.98 11.69 9.35
C ARG A 149 13.32 10.55 8.56
N MET A 150 12.96 9.47 9.27
CA MET A 150 12.27 8.33 8.67
C MET A 150 10.91 8.16 9.32
N LEU A 151 9.84 8.25 8.54
CA LEU A 151 8.46 8.02 8.95
C LEU A 151 7.95 6.75 8.27
N VAL A 152 7.63 5.73 9.05
CA VAL A 152 7.16 4.44 8.56
C VAL A 152 5.82 4.07 9.18
N ASP A 153 4.98 3.34 8.42
CA ASP A 153 3.72 2.82 8.95
C ASP A 153 3.94 1.52 9.74
N ASP A 154 3.14 1.27 10.77
CA ASP A 154 3.32 0.12 11.68
C ASP A 154 2.87 -1.24 11.11
N LEU A 155 2.11 -1.29 10.02
CA LEU A 155 1.50 -2.55 9.56
C LEU A 155 2.52 -3.65 9.25
N ASN A 156 3.62 -3.29 8.62
CA ASN A 156 4.66 -4.22 8.16
C ASN A 156 5.95 -4.12 8.99
N PHE A 157 5.87 -3.53 10.18
CA PHE A 157 7.00 -3.36 11.09
C PHE A 157 7.21 -4.64 11.91
N LYS A 158 7.53 -5.78 11.25
CA LYS A 158 7.54 -7.09 11.91
C LYS A 158 8.92 -7.53 12.43
N ASP A 159 9.97 -7.20 11.70
CA ASP A 159 11.29 -7.78 11.89
C ASP A 159 12.43 -6.75 11.81
N ILE A 160 12.06 -5.44 11.87
CA ILE A 160 12.98 -4.31 11.67
C ILE A 160 13.60 -3.84 13.01
N ASP A 161 13.23 -4.46 14.11
CA ASP A 161 13.48 -3.92 15.45
C ASP A 161 14.97 -3.63 15.72
N ASP A 162 15.88 -4.51 15.33
CA ASP A 162 17.30 -4.35 15.67
C ASP A 162 18.04 -3.37 14.76
N VAL A 163 17.85 -3.43 13.43
CA VAL A 163 18.52 -2.50 12.50
C VAL A 163 17.95 -1.09 12.63
N MET A 164 16.62 -0.96 12.67
CA MET A 164 15.97 0.36 12.84
C MET A 164 16.27 0.98 14.21
N ALA A 165 16.28 0.18 15.26
CA ALA A 165 16.64 0.67 16.60
C ALA A 165 18.13 1.06 16.66
N GLY A 166 19.01 0.29 16.02
CA GLY A 166 20.42 0.63 15.83
C GLY A 166 20.59 1.95 15.07
N LEU A 167 19.89 2.14 13.95
CA LEU A 167 19.91 3.38 13.19
C LEU A 167 19.38 4.57 14.02
N ASN A 168 18.28 4.37 14.76
CA ASN A 168 17.68 5.41 15.60
C ASN A 168 18.57 5.83 16.79
N SER A 169 19.64 5.07 17.10
CA SER A 169 20.65 5.47 18.07
C SER A 169 21.68 6.47 17.51
N HIS A 170 21.74 6.65 16.18
CA HIS A 170 22.59 7.62 15.55
C HIS A 170 22.10 9.06 15.83
N PRO A 171 22.99 10.02 16.21
CA PRO A 171 22.58 11.38 16.62
C PRO A 171 21.87 12.16 15.51
N ASN A 172 22.10 11.84 14.25
CA ASN A 172 21.50 12.51 13.09
C ASN A 172 20.33 11.73 12.48
N ILE A 173 19.88 10.60 13.06
CA ILE A 173 18.74 9.83 12.57
C ILE A 173 17.63 9.84 13.62
N GLU A 174 16.43 10.24 13.22
CA GLU A 174 15.21 10.08 14.00
C GLU A 174 14.21 9.25 13.21
N ILE A 175 13.68 8.19 13.84
CA ILE A 175 12.67 7.32 13.24
C ILE A 175 11.37 7.48 14.01
N ARG A 176 10.28 7.71 13.29
CA ARG A 176 8.91 7.72 13.83
C ARG A 176 8.06 6.66 13.14
N VAL A 177 7.19 6.05 13.93
CA VAL A 177 6.20 5.08 13.46
C VAL A 177 4.83 5.76 13.45
N PHE A 178 4.18 5.75 12.29
CA PHE A 178 2.85 6.33 12.14
C PHE A 178 1.77 5.31 12.48
N ASN A 179 0.77 5.75 13.24
CA ASN A 179 -0.40 4.96 13.64
C ASN A 179 -0.07 3.60 14.27
N PRO A 180 0.82 3.53 15.31
CA PRO A 180 1.24 2.26 15.89
C PRO A 180 0.11 1.55 16.63
N TYR A 181 0.14 0.20 16.62
CA TYR A 181 -0.84 -0.65 17.33
C TYR A 181 -0.53 -0.88 18.82
N GLY A 182 0.55 -0.34 19.35
CA GLY A 182 1.09 -0.55 20.69
C GLY A 182 2.62 -0.68 20.66
N SER A 183 3.23 -1.44 21.58
CA SER A 183 4.69 -1.66 21.57
C SER A 183 5.14 -2.54 20.38
N THR A 184 6.38 -2.36 19.92
CA THR A 184 6.95 -3.10 18.79
C THR A 184 7.19 -4.59 19.10
N HIS A 185 7.46 -4.94 20.37
CA HIS A 185 7.61 -6.34 20.83
C HIS A 185 6.25 -7.00 21.06
N ARG A 186 5.68 -7.63 20.04
CA ARG A 186 4.35 -8.24 20.11
C ARG A 186 4.36 -9.74 19.97
N SER A 187 3.70 -10.42 20.92
CA SER A 187 3.36 -11.83 20.75
C SER A 187 2.27 -12.02 19.67
N VAL A 188 2.22 -13.22 19.06
CA VAL A 188 1.16 -13.59 18.10
C VAL A 188 -0.24 -13.42 18.72
N PHE A 189 -0.36 -13.65 20.04
CA PHE A 189 -1.60 -13.51 20.79
C PHE A 189 -2.06 -12.03 20.88
N GLU A 190 -1.14 -11.08 21.13
CA GLU A 190 -1.45 -9.64 21.17
C GLU A 190 -1.86 -9.11 19.80
N ARG A 191 -1.23 -9.59 18.73
CA ARG A 191 -1.62 -9.25 17.34
C ARG A 191 -3.05 -9.68 17.04
N THR A 192 -3.43 -10.90 17.44
CA THR A 192 -4.79 -11.41 17.23
C THR A 192 -5.84 -10.66 18.04
N THR A 193 -5.53 -10.32 19.29
CA THR A 193 -6.43 -9.54 20.17
C THR A 193 -6.59 -8.10 19.67
N ASN A 194 -5.51 -7.47 19.21
CA ASN A 194 -5.56 -6.13 18.62
C ASN A 194 -6.35 -6.09 17.31
N LEU A 195 -6.23 -7.12 16.47
CA LEU A 195 -7.01 -7.24 15.23
C LEU A 195 -8.53 -7.26 15.51
N LEU A 196 -8.94 -7.97 16.56
CA LEU A 196 -10.36 -8.09 16.93
C LEU A 196 -10.93 -6.85 17.64
N THR A 197 -10.08 -6.09 18.37
CA THR A 197 -10.53 -4.97 19.21
C THR A 197 -10.31 -3.60 18.58
N LYS A 198 -9.42 -3.48 17.57
CA LYS A 198 -9.00 -2.21 16.94
C LYS A 198 -9.05 -2.29 15.41
N ILE A 199 -10.10 -2.89 14.88
CA ILE A 199 -10.25 -3.13 13.44
C ILE A 199 -10.14 -1.82 12.63
N ASP A 200 -10.69 -0.71 13.15
CA ASP A 200 -10.63 0.61 12.48
C ASP A 200 -9.20 1.16 12.37
N GLN A 201 -8.35 0.91 13.38
CA GLN A 201 -6.93 1.30 13.32
C GLN A 201 -6.15 0.41 12.36
N PHE A 202 -6.53 -0.87 12.26
CA PHE A 202 -5.90 -1.81 11.34
C PHE A 202 -6.19 -1.47 9.88
N THR A 203 -7.40 -0.98 9.59
CA THR A 203 -7.84 -0.67 8.22
C THR A 203 -7.35 0.67 7.70
N ARG A 204 -7.00 1.64 8.58
CA ARG A 204 -6.58 3.01 8.21
C ARG A 204 -5.06 3.15 8.28
N ARG A 205 -4.40 3.33 7.12
CA ARG A 205 -2.94 3.30 7.02
C ARG A 205 -2.38 4.52 6.30
N MET A 206 -1.17 4.93 6.69
CA MET A 206 -0.40 5.91 5.93
C MET A 206 0.19 5.23 4.70
N HIS A 207 -0.43 5.47 3.54
CA HIS A 207 0.01 4.84 2.29
C HIS A 207 0.89 5.74 1.43
N ASN A 208 1.28 6.90 1.93
CA ASN A 208 2.19 7.86 1.30
C ASN A 208 3.60 7.27 1.11
N LYS A 209 4.26 7.59 0.00
CA LYS A 209 5.65 7.19 -0.29
C LYS A 209 6.40 8.36 -0.90
N ALA A 210 7.37 8.86 -0.15
CA ALA A 210 8.23 9.96 -0.57
C ALA A 210 9.64 9.83 0.00
N MET A 211 10.64 10.28 -0.74
CA MET A 211 12.01 10.45 -0.29
C MET A 211 12.53 11.80 -0.78
N ILE A 212 12.99 12.65 0.12
CA ILE A 212 13.28 14.06 -0.16
C ILE A 212 14.69 14.39 0.31
N ALA A 213 15.49 14.99 -0.55
CA ALA A 213 16.84 15.46 -0.22
C ALA A 213 16.91 16.98 -0.26
N ASP A 214 17.38 17.58 0.83
CA ASP A 214 17.66 19.02 0.99
C ASP A 214 16.49 19.95 0.64
N ASN A 215 15.24 19.44 0.60
CA ASN A 215 14.06 20.15 0.09
C ASN A 215 14.25 20.67 -1.36
N GLN A 216 15.02 19.96 -2.18
CA GLN A 216 15.37 20.31 -3.55
C GLN A 216 14.98 19.24 -4.57
N LEU A 217 15.15 17.97 -4.19
CA LEU A 217 14.75 16.81 -4.99
C LEU A 217 13.85 15.90 -4.18
N ALA A 218 12.83 15.36 -4.82
CA ALA A 218 11.94 14.36 -4.23
C ALA A 218 11.71 13.19 -5.18
N ILE A 219 11.56 11.97 -4.64
CA ILE A 219 11.01 10.82 -5.35
C ILE A 219 9.66 10.51 -4.74
N VAL A 220 8.63 10.49 -5.59
CA VAL A 220 7.22 10.23 -5.22
C VAL A 220 6.66 9.16 -6.13
N GLY A 221 5.87 8.22 -5.62
CA GLY A 221 5.25 7.20 -6.46
C GLY A 221 4.65 6.04 -5.70
N GLY A 222 4.64 4.85 -6.32
CA GLY A 222 4.00 3.66 -5.79
C GLY A 222 4.92 2.76 -4.97
N ARG A 223 6.27 2.84 -5.14
CA ARG A 223 7.22 1.90 -4.55
C ARG A 223 7.42 2.11 -3.06
N ASN A 224 7.37 1.01 -2.32
CA ASN A 224 7.89 0.92 -0.96
C ASN A 224 9.37 0.52 -0.94
N LEU A 225 9.93 0.21 0.25
CA LEU A 225 11.28 -0.31 0.41
C LEU A 225 11.20 -1.83 0.56
N GLY A 226 11.65 -2.57 -0.46
CA GLY A 226 11.66 -4.04 -0.48
C GLY A 226 12.03 -4.61 -1.84
N ASP A 227 12.54 -5.84 -1.84
CA ASP A 227 13.10 -6.53 -3.01
C ASP A 227 12.10 -6.66 -4.17
N GLU A 228 10.81 -6.81 -3.86
CA GLU A 228 9.73 -6.90 -4.85
C GLU A 228 9.54 -5.61 -5.66
N TYR A 229 9.88 -4.44 -5.11
CA TYR A 229 9.75 -3.14 -5.76
C TYR A 229 10.95 -2.77 -6.65
N PHE A 230 12.10 -3.40 -6.43
CA PHE A 230 13.36 -3.05 -7.07
C PHE A 230 13.95 -4.16 -7.95
N SER A 231 13.09 -5.06 -8.43
CA SER A 231 13.47 -6.18 -9.32
C SER A 231 14.51 -7.14 -8.70
N ALA A 232 14.52 -7.26 -7.38
CA ALA A 232 15.44 -8.10 -6.62
C ALA A 232 14.80 -9.39 -6.09
N SER A 233 13.48 -9.44 -5.95
CA SER A 233 12.78 -10.59 -5.39
C SER A 233 12.78 -11.79 -6.35
N PRO A 234 13.12 -13.00 -5.88
CA PRO A 234 13.07 -14.21 -6.70
C PRO A 234 11.67 -14.77 -6.90
N THR A 235 10.66 -14.31 -6.13
CA THR A 235 9.32 -14.90 -6.12
C THR A 235 8.24 -13.99 -6.68
N LEU A 236 8.30 -12.68 -6.39
CA LEU A 236 7.33 -11.68 -6.82
C LEU A 236 8.05 -10.40 -7.19
N GLN A 237 7.73 -9.83 -8.35
CA GLN A 237 8.26 -8.53 -8.78
C GLN A 237 7.12 -7.61 -9.14
N PHE A 238 7.11 -6.41 -8.53
CA PHE A 238 6.13 -5.39 -8.83
C PHE A 238 6.52 -4.55 -10.05
N ARG A 239 5.57 -4.38 -10.98
CA ARG A 239 5.62 -3.38 -12.04
C ARG A 239 5.04 -2.10 -11.47
N ASP A 240 5.91 -1.13 -11.17
CA ASP A 240 5.54 0.11 -10.49
C ASP A 240 6.18 1.33 -11.16
N LEU A 241 5.69 2.53 -10.81
CA LEU A 241 6.15 3.78 -11.37
C LEU A 241 6.31 4.85 -10.28
N ASP A 242 7.49 5.47 -10.26
CA ASP A 242 7.78 6.67 -9.47
C ASP A 242 8.17 7.82 -10.39
N VAL A 243 8.23 9.00 -9.82
CA VAL A 243 8.74 10.22 -10.45
C VAL A 243 9.78 10.85 -9.54
N LEU A 244 10.97 11.14 -10.10
CA LEU A 244 11.89 12.12 -9.52
C LEU A 244 11.36 13.49 -9.86
N ALA A 245 11.23 14.35 -8.85
CA ALA A 245 10.80 15.73 -8.96
C ALA A 245 11.88 16.69 -8.45
N ALA A 246 12.02 17.82 -9.11
CA ALA A 246 12.96 18.90 -8.77
C ALA A 246 12.25 20.25 -8.82
N GLY A 247 12.74 21.22 -8.06
CA GLY A 247 12.22 22.58 -8.09
C GLY A 247 11.02 22.81 -7.15
N PRO A 248 10.15 23.79 -7.45
CA PRO A 248 9.14 24.31 -6.50
C PRO A 248 8.21 23.25 -5.90
N ILE A 249 7.82 22.23 -6.65
CA ILE A 249 6.93 21.16 -6.19
C ILE A 249 7.50 20.38 -5.00
N THR A 250 8.82 20.34 -4.84
CA THR A 250 9.48 19.64 -3.74
C THR A 250 9.13 20.25 -2.39
N ALA A 251 8.90 21.55 -2.33
CA ALA A 251 8.47 22.23 -1.12
C ALA A 251 7.09 21.76 -0.66
N ASP A 252 6.16 21.50 -1.58
CA ASP A 252 4.83 20.97 -1.26
C ASP A 252 4.92 19.55 -0.73
N VAL A 253 5.79 18.71 -1.31
CA VAL A 253 6.04 17.34 -0.82
C VAL A 253 6.64 17.39 0.58
N SER A 254 7.59 18.29 0.83
CA SER A 254 8.22 18.49 2.15
C SER A 254 7.22 19.00 3.19
N ALA A 255 6.34 19.92 2.83
CA ALA A 255 5.30 20.44 3.71
C ALA A 255 4.33 19.32 4.14
N SER A 256 3.94 18.46 3.20
CA SER A 256 3.13 17.28 3.51
C SER A 256 3.88 16.33 4.44
N PHE A 257 5.15 16.03 4.18
CA PHE A 257 5.96 15.21 5.09
C PHE A 257 6.00 15.81 6.51
N ASP A 258 6.22 17.11 6.64
CA ASP A 258 6.28 17.80 7.93
C ASP A 258 4.95 17.73 8.70
N GLU A 259 3.82 17.81 7.99
CA GLU A 259 2.50 17.66 8.59
C GLU A 259 2.33 16.26 9.22
N TYR A 260 2.73 15.20 8.52
CA TYR A 260 2.71 13.83 9.07
C TYR A 260 3.71 13.64 10.19
N TRP A 261 4.94 14.13 10.00
CA TRP A 261 6.03 14.01 10.97
C TRP A 261 5.68 14.64 12.33
N ASN A 262 5.02 15.80 12.29
CA ASN A 262 4.66 16.56 13.49
C ASN A 262 3.26 16.22 14.02
N SER A 263 2.52 15.33 13.37
CA SER A 263 1.17 14.94 13.79
C SER A 263 1.16 14.12 15.07
N SER A 264 -0.03 14.01 15.67
CA SER A 264 -0.27 13.17 16.86
C SER A 264 -0.12 11.68 16.57
N GLY A 265 -0.27 11.27 15.31
CA GLY A 265 -0.14 9.89 14.86
C GLY A 265 1.31 9.40 14.71
N ALA A 266 2.30 10.30 14.68
CA ALA A 266 3.71 9.96 14.52
C ALA A 266 4.40 9.78 15.88
N TYR A 267 4.78 8.56 16.22
CA TYR A 267 5.40 8.19 17.49
C TYR A 267 6.90 7.95 17.31
N PRO A 268 7.79 8.59 18.10
CA PRO A 268 9.21 8.25 18.09
C PRO A 268 9.41 6.76 18.35
N LEU A 269 10.30 6.11 17.60
CA LEU A 269 10.57 4.68 17.74
C LEU A 269 10.97 4.32 19.17
N LYS A 270 11.78 5.15 19.84
CA LYS A 270 12.19 4.98 21.24
C LYS A 270 11.03 4.96 22.24
N ALA A 271 9.86 5.50 21.90
CA ALA A 271 8.67 5.45 22.74
C ALA A 271 7.91 4.11 22.61
N LEU A 272 8.15 3.38 21.53
CA LEU A 272 7.54 2.09 21.22
C LEU A 272 8.48 0.92 21.50
N ASN A 273 9.77 1.12 21.29
CA ASN A 273 10.83 0.17 21.58
C ASN A 273 11.76 0.78 22.64
N HIS A 274 11.78 0.19 23.84
CA HIS A 274 12.57 0.65 24.98
C HIS A 274 14.03 0.15 24.96
N GLN A 275 14.47 -0.53 23.89
CA GLN A 275 15.87 -0.90 23.74
C GLN A 275 16.72 0.36 23.58
N THR A 276 17.76 0.44 24.39
CA THR A 276 18.80 1.47 24.27
C THR A 276 20.02 0.84 23.66
N PHE A 277 20.47 1.40 22.55
CA PHE A 277 21.67 0.93 21.85
C PHE A 277 22.88 1.72 22.31
N SER A 278 23.91 1.01 22.70
CA SER A 278 25.22 1.57 23.00
C SER A 278 25.93 2.04 21.72
N PRO A 279 26.96 2.89 21.81
CA PRO A 279 27.78 3.24 20.63
C PRO A 279 28.37 2.02 19.92
N GLN A 280 28.71 0.96 20.69
CA GLN A 280 29.25 -0.30 20.13
C GLN A 280 28.20 -1.07 19.29
N GLU A 281 26.93 -1.06 19.70
CA GLU A 281 25.84 -1.67 18.94
C GLU A 281 25.51 -0.87 17.67
N LEU A 282 25.61 0.46 17.70
CA LEU A 282 25.53 1.29 16.49
C LEU A 282 26.69 0.97 15.54
N ASP A 283 27.91 0.81 16.05
CA ASP A 283 29.06 0.43 15.22
C ASP A 283 28.87 -0.98 14.62
N ALA A 284 28.31 -1.92 15.36
CA ALA A 284 27.97 -3.25 14.83
C ALA A 284 26.90 -3.17 13.71
N THR A 285 25.86 -2.32 13.89
CA THR A 285 24.85 -2.06 12.85
C THR A 285 25.50 -1.44 11.61
N ARG A 286 26.38 -0.46 11.79
CA ARG A 286 27.15 0.19 10.71
C ARG A 286 27.99 -0.82 9.94
N ASP A 287 28.72 -1.68 10.63
CA ASP A 287 29.57 -2.70 10.00
C ASP A 287 28.74 -3.76 9.27
N SER A 288 27.61 -4.17 9.83
CA SER A 288 26.67 -5.08 9.19
C SER A 288 26.13 -4.51 7.87
N LEU A 289 25.65 -3.25 7.87
CA LEU A 289 25.15 -2.57 6.67
C LEU A 289 26.28 -2.33 5.64
N ARG A 290 27.49 -1.99 6.07
CA ARG A 290 28.65 -1.87 5.18
C ARG A 290 29.03 -3.20 4.54
N GLN A 291 29.01 -4.29 5.31
CA GLN A 291 29.28 -5.62 4.78
C GLN A 291 28.17 -6.03 3.79
N HIS A 292 26.90 -5.79 4.14
CA HIS A 292 25.77 -6.04 3.25
C HIS A 292 25.91 -5.26 1.93
N TRP A 293 26.29 -3.98 1.99
CA TRP A 293 26.57 -3.16 0.81
C TRP A 293 27.67 -3.76 -0.08
N ARG A 294 28.82 -4.15 0.51
CA ARG A 294 29.94 -4.76 -0.25
C ARG A 294 29.53 -6.03 -0.99
N THR A 295 28.62 -6.79 -0.41
CA THR A 295 28.19 -8.09 -0.97
C THR A 295 27.08 -7.94 -2.03
N ASN A 296 26.17 -6.96 -1.89
CA ASN A 296 24.92 -6.94 -2.62
C ASN A 296 24.72 -5.71 -3.53
N ALA A 297 25.56 -4.67 -3.42
CA ALA A 297 25.34 -3.44 -4.16
C ALA A 297 25.69 -3.53 -5.66
N ASP A 298 26.57 -4.43 -6.08
CA ASP A 298 27.08 -4.54 -7.46
C ASP A 298 25.99 -4.60 -8.54
N PRO A 299 24.93 -5.40 -8.41
CA PRO A 299 23.87 -5.44 -9.43
C PRO A 299 23.12 -4.11 -9.58
N TYR A 300 23.14 -3.28 -8.55
CA TYR A 300 22.41 -2.01 -8.44
C TYR A 300 23.31 -0.78 -8.51
N ASN A 301 24.63 -0.97 -8.54
CA ASN A 301 25.62 0.09 -8.74
C ASN A 301 25.73 0.42 -10.23
N ALA A 302 24.75 1.12 -10.78
CA ALA A 302 24.98 1.72 -12.07
C ALA A 302 26.11 2.75 -11.93
N LYS A 303 27.22 2.44 -12.58
CA LYS A 303 28.40 3.30 -12.60
C LYS A 303 28.12 4.78 -12.91
N PRO A 304 27.15 5.16 -13.80
CA PRO A 304 26.86 6.57 -14.06
C PRO A 304 26.33 7.34 -12.83
N LEU A 305 25.35 6.79 -12.11
CA LEU A 305 24.75 7.49 -10.94
C LEU A 305 25.71 7.59 -9.74
N ASN A 306 26.71 6.71 -9.66
CA ASN A 306 27.70 6.73 -8.59
C ASN A 306 29.01 7.44 -8.98
N ALA A 307 29.31 7.53 -10.27
CA ALA A 307 30.53 8.19 -10.76
C ALA A 307 30.38 9.71 -10.82
N THR A 308 29.16 10.20 -11.17
CA THR A 308 28.88 11.64 -11.26
C THR A 308 27.86 12.03 -10.19
N PRO A 309 28.19 12.96 -9.27
CA PRO A 309 27.22 13.47 -8.28
C PRO A 309 25.96 14.03 -8.95
N LEU A 310 24.77 13.85 -8.33
CA LEU A 310 23.49 14.34 -8.90
C LEU A 310 23.53 15.85 -9.19
N ALA A 311 24.16 16.65 -8.33
CA ALA A 311 24.31 18.08 -8.56
C ALA A 311 25.06 18.38 -9.89
N ALA A 312 26.08 17.59 -10.22
CA ALA A 312 26.81 17.74 -11.49
C ALA A 312 25.95 17.26 -12.68
N GLN A 313 25.20 16.17 -12.53
CA GLN A 313 24.28 15.72 -13.59
C GLN A 313 23.18 16.76 -13.87
N ILE A 314 22.68 17.46 -12.86
CA ILE A 314 21.72 18.56 -13.01
C ILE A 314 22.37 19.72 -13.76
N ALA A 315 23.56 20.15 -13.33
CA ALA A 315 24.28 21.27 -13.93
C ALA A 315 24.66 21.04 -15.39
N ASN A 316 24.86 19.76 -15.79
CA ASN A 316 25.21 19.36 -17.15
C ASN A 316 23.99 18.94 -17.99
N ASP A 317 22.75 19.04 -17.48
CA ASP A 317 21.53 18.54 -18.13
C ASP A 317 21.57 17.02 -18.44
N GLU A 318 22.31 16.25 -17.64
CA GLU A 318 22.44 14.79 -17.80
C GLU A 318 21.34 14.01 -17.07
N LEU A 319 20.59 14.67 -16.17
CA LEU A 319 19.54 14.03 -15.39
C LEU A 319 18.27 13.77 -16.20
N GLY A 320 18.11 14.47 -17.33
CA GLY A 320 16.99 14.29 -18.26
C GLY A 320 15.64 14.70 -17.65
N LEU A 321 15.60 15.86 -17.00
CA LEU A 321 14.38 16.43 -16.43
C LEU A 321 13.50 17.04 -17.53
N THR A 322 12.22 16.74 -17.51
CA THR A 322 11.20 17.43 -18.29
C THR A 322 10.52 18.46 -17.40
N TRP A 323 10.62 19.74 -17.74
CA TRP A 323 10.03 20.84 -16.97
C TRP A 323 8.57 21.06 -17.38
N ALA A 324 7.70 21.21 -16.38
CA ALA A 324 6.27 21.40 -16.58
C ALA A 324 5.59 22.00 -15.35
N PRO A 325 4.44 22.67 -15.51
CA PRO A 325 3.56 23.02 -14.41
C PRO A 325 3.04 21.76 -13.72
N ALA A 326 2.94 21.79 -12.40
CA ALA A 326 2.46 20.65 -11.64
C ALA A 326 1.74 21.06 -10.36
N GLU A 327 0.97 20.12 -9.81
CA GLU A 327 0.27 20.24 -8.54
C GLU A 327 0.62 19.02 -7.68
N PHE A 328 0.81 19.22 -6.39
CA PHE A 328 0.88 18.16 -5.40
C PHE A 328 -0.40 18.13 -4.59
N LYS A 329 -0.99 16.96 -4.44
CA LYS A 329 -2.18 16.71 -3.62
C LYS A 329 -1.89 15.56 -2.66
N ALA A 330 -2.17 15.77 -1.39
CA ALA A 330 -2.03 14.72 -0.38
C ALA A 330 -3.20 14.77 0.62
N ASP A 331 -3.55 13.61 1.15
CA ASP A 331 -4.41 13.54 2.32
C ASP A 331 -3.65 14.07 3.54
N THR A 332 -4.38 14.64 4.49
CA THR A 332 -3.80 15.06 5.76
C THR A 332 -3.75 13.88 6.76
N PRO A 333 -2.86 13.88 7.76
CA PRO A 333 -2.86 12.86 8.81
C PRO A 333 -4.20 12.78 9.56
N GLY A 334 -4.98 13.87 9.57
CA GLY A 334 -6.31 13.94 10.16
C GLY A 334 -7.30 12.90 9.60
N LYS A 335 -7.14 12.46 8.35
CA LYS A 335 -7.95 11.37 7.76
C LYS A 335 -7.88 10.08 8.60
N ILE A 336 -6.76 9.84 9.28
CA ILE A 336 -6.54 8.68 10.14
C ILE A 336 -6.67 9.03 11.62
N ASP A 337 -6.05 10.13 12.05
CA ASP A 337 -5.99 10.55 13.46
C ASP A 337 -7.35 11.03 13.98
N GLN A 338 -8.15 11.67 13.12
CA GLN A 338 -9.45 12.26 13.41
C GLN A 338 -10.44 11.95 12.28
N PRO A 339 -10.81 10.67 12.07
CA PRO A 339 -11.63 10.28 10.95
C PRO A 339 -12.99 10.97 10.97
N SER A 340 -13.37 11.56 9.84
CA SER A 340 -14.66 12.20 9.61
C SER A 340 -15.36 11.60 8.40
N PRO A 341 -16.68 11.35 8.45
CA PRO A 341 -17.44 10.91 7.28
C PRO A 341 -17.50 11.97 6.18
N ASP A 342 -17.27 13.24 6.53
CA ASP A 342 -17.28 14.36 5.59
C ASP A 342 -15.89 14.64 4.97
N TYR A 343 -14.88 13.84 5.30
CA TYR A 343 -13.55 14.02 4.74
C TYR A 343 -13.54 13.69 3.26
N VAL A 344 -13.10 14.65 2.46
CA VAL A 344 -12.91 14.48 1.02
C VAL A 344 -11.41 14.40 0.74
N SER A 345 -10.95 13.28 0.19
CA SER A 345 -9.56 13.06 -0.17
C SER A 345 -9.13 14.02 -1.29
N PRO A 346 -8.19 14.96 -1.05
CA PRO A 346 -7.75 15.91 -2.08
C PRO A 346 -7.18 15.23 -3.34
N PRO A 347 -6.36 14.14 -3.26
CA PRO A 347 -5.92 13.42 -4.45
C PRO A 347 -7.10 12.84 -5.27
N MET A 348 -8.08 12.23 -4.59
CA MET A 348 -9.25 11.64 -5.26
C MET A 348 -10.16 12.73 -5.87
N GLN A 349 -10.40 13.80 -5.13
CA GLN A 349 -11.18 14.94 -5.64
C GLN A 349 -10.54 15.49 -6.92
N ARG A 350 -9.22 15.72 -6.90
CA ARG A 350 -8.52 16.26 -8.07
C ARG A 350 -8.56 15.32 -9.27
N LEU A 351 -8.40 14.01 -9.04
CA LEU A 351 -8.54 13.02 -10.11
C LEU A 351 -9.95 13.05 -10.73
N VAL A 352 -10.99 13.13 -9.91
CA VAL A 352 -12.40 13.22 -10.38
C VAL A 352 -12.63 14.50 -11.19
N GLU A 353 -12.04 15.64 -10.81
CA GLU A 353 -12.12 16.88 -11.57
C GLU A 353 -11.46 16.72 -12.95
N LEU A 354 -10.22 16.23 -12.99
CA LEU A 354 -9.49 15.98 -14.25
C LEU A 354 -10.22 14.98 -15.16
N MET A 355 -10.79 13.93 -14.57
CA MET A 355 -11.59 12.95 -15.29
C MET A 355 -12.81 13.60 -15.96
N LYS A 356 -13.53 14.51 -15.25
CA LYS A 356 -14.68 15.23 -15.84
C LYS A 356 -14.30 16.10 -17.04
N ASP A 357 -13.08 16.63 -17.03
CA ASP A 357 -12.55 17.52 -18.08
C ASP A 357 -11.96 16.76 -19.27
N ALA A 358 -11.78 15.44 -19.17
CA ALA A 358 -11.24 14.58 -20.24
C ALA A 358 -12.07 14.69 -21.53
N GLN A 359 -11.40 14.81 -22.69
CA GLN A 359 -12.01 15.03 -23.99
C GLN A 359 -11.80 13.85 -24.95
N THR A 360 -10.66 13.16 -24.87
CA THR A 360 -10.27 12.14 -25.85
C THR A 360 -10.03 10.78 -25.20
N GLU A 361 -9.24 10.73 -24.12
CA GLU A 361 -8.98 9.47 -23.45
C GLU A 361 -8.71 9.63 -21.96
N PHE A 362 -9.05 8.60 -21.19
CA PHE A 362 -8.71 8.43 -19.79
C PHE A 362 -8.14 7.03 -19.57
N LEU A 363 -6.81 6.95 -19.34
CA LEU A 363 -6.09 5.70 -19.11
C LEU A 363 -5.84 5.53 -17.61
N VAL A 364 -6.19 4.37 -17.09
CA VAL A 364 -6.09 4.00 -15.67
C VAL A 364 -5.16 2.82 -15.52
N VAL A 365 -4.11 2.98 -14.70
CA VAL A 365 -3.28 1.88 -14.21
C VAL A 365 -3.48 1.80 -12.71
N SER A 366 -4.13 0.75 -12.23
CA SER A 366 -4.40 0.56 -10.80
C SER A 366 -4.41 -0.93 -10.46
N PRO A 367 -3.47 -1.42 -9.61
CA PRO A 367 -3.44 -2.83 -9.20
C PRO A 367 -4.69 -3.21 -8.41
N TYR A 368 -5.24 -2.25 -7.66
CA TYR A 368 -6.47 -2.39 -6.89
C TYR A 368 -7.50 -1.45 -7.50
N PHE A 369 -8.40 -2.05 -8.28
CA PHE A 369 -9.44 -1.34 -9.01
C PHE A 369 -10.81 -1.86 -8.57
N VAL A 370 -11.45 -1.11 -7.68
CA VAL A 370 -12.79 -1.44 -7.15
C VAL A 370 -13.68 -0.20 -7.26
N PRO A 371 -14.28 0.04 -8.45
CA PRO A 371 -14.94 1.32 -8.73
C PRO A 371 -16.29 1.50 -8.03
N HIS A 372 -16.90 0.44 -7.54
CA HIS A 372 -18.30 0.45 -7.10
C HIS A 372 -19.26 1.03 -8.16
N ASP A 373 -20.55 1.09 -7.86
CA ASP A 373 -21.55 1.62 -8.78
C ASP A 373 -21.32 3.10 -9.14
N ALA A 374 -20.79 3.87 -8.17
CA ALA A 374 -20.48 5.28 -8.38
C ALA A 374 -19.35 5.48 -9.40
N GLY A 375 -18.27 4.69 -9.31
CA GLY A 375 -17.17 4.72 -10.26
C GLY A 375 -17.58 4.19 -11.63
N VAL A 376 -18.34 3.08 -11.69
CA VAL A 376 -18.90 2.58 -12.96
C VAL A 376 -19.71 3.68 -13.66
N LYS A 377 -20.61 4.36 -12.92
CA LYS A 377 -21.41 5.48 -13.46
C LYS A 377 -20.54 6.64 -13.93
N ALA A 378 -19.50 7.00 -13.17
CA ALA A 378 -18.61 8.09 -13.55
C ALA A 378 -17.82 7.76 -14.83
N LEU A 379 -17.31 6.54 -14.98
CA LEU A 379 -16.61 6.10 -16.17
C LEU A 379 -17.56 5.97 -17.38
N ALA A 380 -18.80 5.50 -17.16
CA ALA A 380 -19.84 5.48 -18.19
C ALA A 380 -20.18 6.86 -18.74
N GLN A 381 -20.17 7.90 -17.91
CA GLN A 381 -20.37 9.28 -18.37
C GLN A 381 -19.27 9.76 -19.33
N LEU A 382 -18.04 9.27 -19.16
CA LEU A 382 -16.93 9.56 -20.09
C LEU A 382 -17.16 8.89 -21.44
N THR A 383 -17.41 7.59 -21.44
CA THR A 383 -17.62 6.81 -22.69
C THR A 383 -18.83 7.31 -23.47
N GLN A 384 -19.93 7.73 -22.79
CA GLN A 384 -21.10 8.36 -23.41
C GLN A 384 -20.78 9.69 -24.10
N ARG A 385 -19.74 10.41 -23.64
CA ARG A 385 -19.23 11.62 -24.30
C ARG A 385 -18.25 11.33 -25.44
N GLY A 386 -17.97 10.05 -25.72
CA GLY A 386 -16.99 9.63 -26.75
C GLY A 386 -15.55 9.60 -26.25
N VAL A 387 -15.29 9.75 -24.95
CA VAL A 387 -13.95 9.61 -24.36
C VAL A 387 -13.61 8.13 -24.27
N ARG A 388 -12.44 7.74 -24.81
CA ARG A 388 -11.89 6.39 -24.60
C ARG A 388 -11.52 6.20 -23.15
N VAL A 389 -12.08 5.20 -22.49
CA VAL A 389 -11.74 4.82 -21.13
C VAL A 389 -11.13 3.44 -21.13
N ALA A 390 -9.86 3.32 -20.73
CA ALA A 390 -9.15 2.05 -20.70
C ALA A 390 -8.50 1.82 -19.32
N VAL A 391 -8.71 0.65 -18.75
CA VAL A 391 -8.24 0.27 -17.41
C VAL A 391 -7.33 -0.93 -17.52
N LEU A 392 -6.13 -0.81 -16.94
CA LEU A 392 -5.19 -1.90 -16.70
C LEU A 392 -5.15 -2.19 -15.20
N THR A 393 -5.52 -3.42 -14.83
CA THR A 393 -5.47 -3.92 -13.45
C THR A 393 -4.82 -5.30 -13.41
N ASN A 394 -4.70 -5.91 -12.23
CA ASN A 394 -4.19 -7.28 -12.12
C ASN A 394 -5.25 -8.31 -12.52
N SER A 395 -4.84 -9.38 -13.22
CA SER A 395 -5.63 -10.61 -13.29
C SER A 395 -5.70 -11.32 -11.93
N LEU A 396 -6.64 -12.23 -11.76
CA LEU A 396 -6.72 -13.08 -10.55
C LEU A 396 -5.43 -13.90 -10.35
N ALA A 397 -4.75 -14.27 -11.42
CA ALA A 397 -3.49 -14.99 -11.36
C ALA A 397 -2.31 -14.09 -10.95
N ALA A 398 -2.31 -12.81 -11.35
CA ALA A 398 -1.22 -11.86 -11.10
C ALA A 398 -1.34 -11.14 -9.75
N THR A 399 -2.56 -10.89 -9.25
CA THR A 399 -2.78 -10.09 -8.03
C THR A 399 -2.04 -10.67 -6.81
N ASP A 400 -1.50 -9.81 -5.97
CA ASP A 400 -0.99 -10.13 -4.63
C ASP A 400 -2.12 -10.17 -3.58
N ALA A 401 -3.28 -9.51 -3.87
CA ALA A 401 -4.43 -9.37 -2.96
C ALA A 401 -5.71 -9.97 -3.57
N VAL A 402 -5.97 -11.27 -3.33
CA VAL A 402 -7.16 -11.99 -3.84
C VAL A 402 -8.47 -11.36 -3.39
N ALA A 403 -8.52 -10.77 -2.17
CA ALA A 403 -9.70 -10.09 -1.67
C ALA A 403 -10.12 -8.90 -2.55
N VAL A 404 -9.14 -8.12 -3.05
CA VAL A 404 -9.42 -7.01 -3.97
C VAL A 404 -10.03 -7.49 -5.28
N GLN A 405 -9.56 -8.64 -5.79
CA GLN A 405 -10.14 -9.24 -6.99
C GLN A 405 -11.61 -9.63 -6.79
N ALA A 406 -11.98 -10.09 -5.60
CA ALA A 406 -13.39 -10.32 -5.25
C ALA A 406 -14.20 -9.01 -5.27
N GLY A 407 -13.62 -7.89 -4.82
CA GLY A 407 -14.24 -6.58 -4.91
C GLY A 407 -14.40 -6.06 -6.35
N TYR A 408 -13.44 -6.36 -7.24
CA TYR A 408 -13.44 -5.92 -8.64
C TYR A 408 -14.36 -6.75 -9.54
N SER A 409 -14.34 -8.08 -9.40
CA SER A 409 -14.95 -9.00 -10.36
C SER A 409 -16.44 -8.76 -10.65
N PRO A 410 -17.30 -8.30 -9.71
CA PRO A 410 -18.69 -7.97 -10.01
C PRO A 410 -18.88 -6.80 -10.98
N TYR A 411 -17.87 -5.93 -11.09
CA TYR A 411 -17.96 -4.70 -11.91
C TYR A 411 -17.44 -4.88 -13.34
N ARG A 412 -16.82 -6.02 -13.70
CA ARG A 412 -16.32 -6.30 -15.06
C ARG A 412 -17.43 -6.16 -16.11
N VAL A 413 -18.55 -6.85 -15.93
CA VAL A 413 -19.68 -6.82 -16.86
C VAL A 413 -20.29 -5.43 -16.97
N PRO A 414 -20.67 -4.73 -15.88
CA PRO A 414 -21.17 -3.35 -15.96
C PRO A 414 -20.21 -2.38 -16.65
N LEU A 415 -18.90 -2.47 -16.41
CA LEU A 415 -17.90 -1.61 -17.07
C LEU A 415 -17.88 -1.83 -18.58
N LEU A 416 -17.78 -3.09 -19.03
CA LEU A 416 -17.76 -3.47 -20.45
C LEU A 416 -19.05 -3.07 -21.17
N GLN A 417 -20.22 -3.25 -20.52
CA GLN A 417 -21.51 -2.82 -21.07
C GLN A 417 -21.60 -1.30 -21.28
N ASN A 418 -20.84 -0.54 -20.51
CA ASN A 418 -20.73 0.91 -20.64
C ASN A 418 -19.53 1.37 -21.50
N GLY A 419 -18.91 0.46 -22.26
CA GLY A 419 -17.86 0.79 -23.23
C GLY A 419 -16.47 1.08 -22.62
N VAL A 420 -16.22 0.68 -21.37
CA VAL A 420 -14.90 0.73 -20.77
C VAL A 420 -14.07 -0.45 -21.27
N GLU A 421 -12.86 -0.19 -21.75
CA GLU A 421 -11.89 -1.23 -22.13
C GLU A 421 -11.21 -1.76 -20.86
N LEU A 422 -11.19 -3.09 -20.71
CA LEU A 422 -10.57 -3.75 -19.56
C LEU A 422 -9.41 -4.63 -19.98
N TYR A 423 -8.27 -4.41 -19.34
CA TYR A 423 -7.06 -5.19 -19.51
C TYR A 423 -6.61 -5.73 -18.16
N GLU A 424 -6.32 -7.02 -18.10
CA GLU A 424 -5.85 -7.70 -16.89
C GLU A 424 -4.43 -8.21 -17.08
N PHE A 425 -3.50 -7.65 -16.29
CA PHE A 425 -2.08 -7.96 -16.37
C PHE A 425 -1.82 -9.46 -16.09
N LYS A 426 -1.01 -10.10 -16.93
CA LYS A 426 -0.66 -11.52 -16.79
C LYS A 426 0.37 -11.74 -15.69
N PRO A 427 0.39 -12.92 -15.05
CA PRO A 427 1.46 -13.31 -14.13
C PRO A 427 2.73 -13.65 -14.92
N GLU A 428 3.33 -12.64 -15.55
CA GLU A 428 4.51 -12.79 -16.39
C GLU A 428 5.64 -13.47 -15.61
N GLN A 429 6.31 -14.42 -16.26
CA GLN A 429 7.50 -15.04 -15.71
C GLN A 429 8.71 -14.19 -16.10
N SER A 430 9.17 -13.37 -15.15
CA SER A 430 10.34 -12.53 -15.39
C SER A 430 11.58 -13.40 -15.64
N SER A 431 12.19 -13.23 -16.83
CA SER A 431 13.54 -13.69 -17.12
C SER A 431 14.56 -12.71 -16.56
N SER A 432 14.54 -12.41 -15.24
CA SER A 432 15.56 -11.54 -14.67
C SER A 432 16.92 -12.24 -14.73
N ARG A 433 17.93 -11.57 -15.27
CA ARG A 433 19.31 -12.08 -15.39
C ARG A 433 19.99 -12.34 -14.02
N THR A 434 19.31 -12.04 -12.94
CA THR A 434 19.80 -12.22 -11.55
C THR A 434 19.17 -13.40 -10.83
N SER A 435 18.19 -14.12 -11.46
CA SER A 435 17.63 -15.32 -10.83
C SER A 435 18.62 -16.47 -10.89
N VAL A 436 18.91 -17.06 -9.73
CA VAL A 436 19.51 -18.37 -9.60
C VAL A 436 18.73 -19.34 -10.51
N GLU A 437 19.43 -20.11 -11.34
CA GLU A 437 18.87 -21.07 -12.31
C GLU A 437 17.71 -21.86 -11.66
N GLY A 438 16.48 -21.68 -12.17
CA GLY A 438 15.29 -22.44 -11.76
C GLY A 438 14.20 -21.66 -11.02
N SER A 439 14.41 -20.42 -10.57
CA SER A 439 13.38 -19.60 -9.94
C SER A 439 12.72 -18.64 -10.94
N ARG A 440 11.44 -18.87 -11.24
CA ARG A 440 10.63 -17.96 -12.07
C ARG A 440 9.84 -17.04 -11.14
N SER A 441 10.23 -15.76 -11.04
CA SER A 441 9.45 -14.78 -10.27
C SER A 441 8.17 -14.40 -11.02
N ARG A 442 7.07 -14.29 -10.27
CA ARG A 442 5.78 -13.82 -10.78
C ARG A 442 5.77 -12.30 -10.80
N ALA A 443 5.40 -11.70 -11.93
CA ALA A 443 5.14 -10.28 -12.00
C ALA A 443 3.72 -9.93 -11.55
N SER A 444 3.58 -8.79 -10.88
CA SER A 444 2.30 -8.20 -10.48
C SER A 444 2.35 -6.69 -10.71
N LEU A 445 1.25 -6.12 -11.16
CA LEU A 445 1.12 -4.68 -11.31
C LEU A 445 1.01 -4.02 -9.92
N HIS A 446 1.73 -2.90 -9.71
CA HIS A 446 1.60 -2.10 -8.49
C HIS A 446 1.57 -0.58 -8.75
N ALA A 447 1.78 -0.12 -9.98
CA ALA A 447 1.70 1.30 -10.35
C ALA A 447 0.29 1.87 -10.16
N LYS A 448 0.21 3.12 -9.69
CA LYS A 448 -1.01 3.90 -9.55
C LYS A 448 -0.83 5.18 -10.38
N THR A 449 -1.35 5.11 -11.62
CA THR A 449 -1.05 6.13 -12.62
C THR A 449 -2.28 6.38 -13.49
N TYR A 450 -2.54 7.65 -13.78
CA TYR A 450 -3.65 8.06 -14.63
C TYR A 450 -3.13 9.02 -15.70
N VAL A 451 -3.57 8.80 -16.94
CA VAL A 451 -3.25 9.68 -18.06
C VAL A 451 -4.54 10.24 -18.62
N ILE A 452 -4.59 11.56 -18.75
CA ILE A 452 -5.74 12.27 -19.29
C ILE A 452 -5.32 12.96 -20.60
N ASP A 453 -5.96 12.57 -21.71
CA ASP A 453 -5.81 13.17 -23.04
C ASP A 453 -4.35 13.20 -23.57
N ARG A 454 -3.45 12.32 -23.05
CA ARG A 454 -2.00 12.36 -23.27
C ARG A 454 -1.38 13.74 -23.01
N LYS A 455 -1.98 14.51 -22.10
CA LYS A 455 -1.55 15.87 -21.71
C LYS A 455 -1.24 16.00 -20.24
N ILE A 456 -1.98 15.26 -19.41
CA ILE A 456 -1.83 15.31 -17.96
C ILE A 456 -1.49 13.91 -17.46
N LEU A 457 -0.45 13.84 -16.63
CA LEU A 457 -0.01 12.65 -15.93
C LEU A 457 -0.29 12.79 -14.44
N VAL A 458 -0.98 11.81 -13.85
CA VAL A 458 -1.14 11.71 -12.40
C VAL A 458 -0.40 10.46 -11.92
N VAL A 459 0.52 10.63 -10.97
CA VAL A 459 1.31 9.55 -10.39
C VAL A 459 1.34 9.69 -8.88
N GLY A 460 1.17 8.59 -8.15
CA GLY A 460 1.24 8.63 -6.70
C GLY A 460 1.03 7.27 -6.03
N SER A 461 0.46 7.30 -4.84
CA SER A 461 0.18 6.10 -4.05
C SER A 461 -1.27 5.62 -4.15
N MET A 462 -2.17 6.44 -4.72
CA MET A 462 -3.63 6.28 -4.70
C MET A 462 -4.11 5.25 -5.72
N ASN A 463 -4.72 4.16 -5.25
CA ASN A 463 -5.49 3.23 -6.08
C ASN A 463 -6.90 3.79 -6.38
N LEU A 464 -7.58 3.21 -7.36
CA LEU A 464 -8.98 3.49 -7.62
C LEU A 464 -9.87 2.49 -6.87
N ASP A 465 -9.87 2.61 -5.55
CA ASP A 465 -10.59 1.74 -4.62
C ASP A 465 -11.12 2.50 -3.39
N PRO A 466 -12.07 1.92 -2.61
CA PRO A 466 -12.61 2.56 -1.40
C PRO A 466 -11.58 2.78 -0.29
N ARG A 467 -10.53 1.96 -0.21
CA ARG A 467 -9.49 2.12 0.82
C ARG A 467 -8.72 3.40 0.60
N SER A 468 -8.27 3.64 -0.65
CA SER A 468 -7.58 4.89 -1.02
C SER A 468 -8.50 6.10 -0.88
N ALA A 469 -9.78 5.96 -1.25
CA ALA A 469 -10.74 7.06 -1.13
C ALA A 469 -11.04 7.44 0.33
N ASN A 470 -11.25 6.44 1.23
CA ASN A 470 -11.90 6.68 2.52
C ASN A 470 -11.05 6.29 3.75
N LEU A 471 -10.09 5.39 3.62
CA LEU A 471 -9.40 4.78 4.76
C LEU A 471 -7.93 5.17 4.84
N ASN A 472 -7.17 4.92 3.77
CA ASN A 472 -5.74 5.21 3.73
C ASN A 472 -5.49 6.67 3.41
N THR A 473 -4.36 7.19 3.88
CA THR A 473 -3.87 8.46 3.35
C THR A 473 -3.03 8.23 2.12
N GLU A 474 -3.20 9.09 1.13
CA GLU A 474 -2.59 8.98 -0.18
C GLU A 474 -1.95 10.30 -0.60
N LEU A 475 -1.10 10.25 -1.62
CA LEU A 475 -0.54 11.42 -2.31
C LEU A 475 -0.56 11.22 -3.82
N ALA A 476 -0.57 12.31 -4.55
CA ALA A 476 -0.48 12.34 -6.00
C ALA A 476 0.24 13.60 -6.50
N LEU A 477 1.08 13.42 -7.52
CA LEU A 477 1.58 14.48 -8.40
C LEU A 477 0.68 14.54 -9.63
N VAL A 478 0.21 15.73 -9.96
CA VAL A 478 -0.50 16.05 -11.21
C VAL A 478 0.44 16.88 -12.07
N ILE A 479 0.90 16.34 -13.18
CA ILE A 479 1.91 16.95 -14.04
C ILE A 479 1.29 17.29 -15.39
N HIS A 480 1.26 18.58 -15.74
CA HIS A 480 0.71 19.07 -16.99
C HIS A 480 1.77 19.06 -18.09
N SER A 481 2.11 17.85 -18.58
CA SER A 481 3.18 17.63 -19.56
C SER A 481 2.75 16.63 -20.63
N PRO A 482 2.49 17.07 -21.87
CA PRO A 482 2.23 16.15 -22.98
C PRO A 482 3.39 15.16 -23.21
N ALA A 483 4.63 15.57 -22.97
CA ALA A 483 5.79 14.70 -23.15
C ALA A 483 5.77 13.52 -22.16
N LEU A 484 5.60 13.79 -20.85
CA LEU A 484 5.58 12.76 -19.82
C LEU A 484 4.27 11.94 -19.89
N ALA A 485 3.14 12.58 -20.12
CA ALA A 485 1.86 11.91 -20.31
C ALA A 485 1.88 10.98 -21.52
N GLY A 486 2.46 11.44 -22.65
CA GLY A 486 2.68 10.63 -23.85
C GLY A 486 3.63 9.45 -23.61
N GLN A 487 4.72 9.66 -22.87
CA GLN A 487 5.65 8.59 -22.46
C GLN A 487 4.94 7.50 -21.68
N VAL A 488 4.13 7.86 -20.67
CA VAL A 488 3.41 6.91 -19.82
C VAL A 488 2.24 6.27 -20.59
N ALA A 489 1.56 7.01 -21.47
CA ALA A 489 0.56 6.43 -22.36
C ALA A 489 1.15 5.37 -23.29
N THR A 490 2.36 5.59 -23.82
CA THR A 490 3.07 4.56 -24.61
C THR A 490 3.40 3.33 -23.75
N MET A 491 3.80 3.51 -22.49
CA MET A 491 3.99 2.38 -21.57
C MET A 491 2.68 1.63 -21.32
N PHE A 492 1.55 2.34 -21.20
CA PHE A 492 0.23 1.75 -21.08
C PHE A 492 -0.12 0.92 -22.32
N ASP A 493 0.07 1.49 -23.52
CA ASP A 493 -0.21 0.80 -24.78
C ASP A 493 0.62 -0.50 -24.90
N HIS A 494 1.89 -0.49 -24.48
CA HIS A 494 2.72 -1.70 -24.40
C HIS A 494 2.24 -2.69 -23.32
N ALA A 495 1.85 -2.19 -22.16
CA ALA A 495 1.41 -3.04 -21.07
C ALA A 495 0.04 -3.69 -21.32
N THR A 496 -0.80 -3.10 -22.19
CA THR A 496 -2.08 -3.64 -22.64
C THR A 496 -1.98 -4.49 -23.91
N ALA A 497 -0.77 -4.62 -24.48
CA ALA A 497 -0.55 -5.51 -25.63
C ALA A 497 -0.95 -6.96 -25.30
N PRO A 498 -1.50 -7.72 -26.27
CA PRO A 498 -2.06 -9.05 -26.02
C PRO A 498 -1.05 -10.06 -25.46
N GLU A 499 0.25 -9.84 -25.65
CA GLU A 499 1.33 -10.67 -25.10
C GLU A 499 1.54 -10.43 -23.60
N VAL A 500 1.16 -9.25 -23.09
CA VAL A 500 1.43 -8.79 -21.71
C VAL A 500 0.19 -8.85 -20.83
N SER A 501 -0.97 -8.55 -21.39
CA SER A 501 -2.25 -8.51 -20.67
C SER A 501 -3.34 -9.27 -21.40
N TYR A 502 -4.29 -9.81 -20.63
CA TYR A 502 -5.55 -10.30 -21.17
C TYR A 502 -6.45 -9.11 -21.53
N HIS A 503 -7.00 -9.11 -22.73
CA HIS A 503 -8.11 -8.22 -23.07
C HIS A 503 -9.41 -8.89 -22.66
N VAL A 504 -10.17 -8.26 -21.77
CA VAL A 504 -11.44 -8.77 -21.24
C VAL A 504 -12.59 -8.16 -22.05
N THR A 505 -13.48 -9.01 -22.55
CA THR A 505 -14.64 -8.60 -23.35
C THR A 505 -15.90 -9.35 -22.90
N LEU A 506 -17.05 -8.90 -23.38
CA LEU A 506 -18.30 -9.65 -23.22
C LEU A 506 -18.32 -10.83 -24.20
N ALA A 507 -18.64 -12.01 -23.68
CA ALA A 507 -18.78 -13.21 -24.51
C ALA A 507 -19.96 -13.08 -25.49
N THR A 508 -19.75 -13.48 -26.73
CA THR A 508 -20.78 -13.44 -27.77
C THR A 508 -21.90 -14.48 -27.51
N PRO A 509 -23.12 -14.26 -28.04
CA PRO A 509 -24.20 -15.27 -27.91
C PRO A 509 -23.84 -16.66 -28.44
N ALA A 510 -23.00 -16.73 -29.49
CA ALA A 510 -22.53 -18.01 -30.04
C ALA A 510 -21.63 -18.78 -29.06
N GLN A 511 -20.70 -18.07 -28.40
CA GLN A 511 -19.84 -18.64 -27.35
C GLN A 511 -20.63 -19.10 -26.15
N LEU A 512 -21.61 -18.31 -25.68
CA LEU A 512 -22.51 -18.69 -24.58
C LEU A 512 -23.35 -19.92 -24.93
N ALA A 513 -23.80 -20.07 -26.18
CA ALA A 513 -24.53 -21.24 -26.65
C ALA A 513 -23.66 -22.52 -26.62
N GLY A 514 -22.39 -22.42 -26.98
CA GLY A 514 -21.42 -23.53 -26.90
C GLY A 514 -21.16 -23.97 -25.46
N LEU A 515 -21.06 -23.05 -24.51
CA LEU A 515 -20.87 -23.34 -23.08
C LEU A 515 -22.07 -24.07 -22.46
N ARG A 516 -23.29 -23.75 -22.89
CA ARG A 516 -24.51 -24.46 -22.45
C ARG A 516 -24.48 -25.95 -22.77
N TYR A 517 -23.94 -26.28 -23.94
CA TYR A 517 -23.89 -27.66 -24.41
C TYR A 517 -22.95 -28.55 -23.58
N ILE A 518 -21.87 -27.99 -23.04
CA ILE A 518 -20.91 -28.73 -22.19
C ILE A 518 -21.21 -28.64 -20.68
N GLY A 519 -22.35 -28.04 -20.30
CA GLY A 519 -22.76 -27.93 -18.89
C GLY A 519 -21.87 -27.05 -18.01
N ALA A 520 -21.01 -26.26 -18.60
CA ALA A 520 -20.15 -25.30 -17.87
C ALA A 520 -20.94 -24.11 -17.31
N PRO A 521 -20.55 -23.52 -16.17
CA PRO A 521 -21.10 -22.27 -15.70
C PRO A 521 -21.00 -21.20 -16.79
N GLN A 522 -22.08 -20.48 -17.08
CA GLN A 522 -22.06 -19.43 -18.10
C GLN A 522 -21.29 -18.23 -17.60
N SER A 523 -20.04 -18.04 -18.07
CA SER A 523 -19.35 -16.76 -17.93
C SER A 523 -19.85 -15.81 -19.02
N GLN A 524 -20.23 -14.58 -18.62
CA GLN A 524 -20.55 -13.51 -19.58
C GLN A 524 -19.30 -12.84 -20.13
N LEU A 525 -18.12 -13.31 -19.76
CA LEU A 525 -16.84 -12.72 -20.06
C LEU A 525 -15.97 -13.66 -20.89
N GLU A 526 -15.14 -13.06 -21.72
CA GLU A 526 -14.08 -13.71 -22.47
C GLU A 526 -12.76 -12.96 -22.22
N TRP A 527 -11.70 -13.71 -21.97
CA TRP A 527 -10.33 -13.23 -21.89
C TRP A 527 -9.59 -13.65 -23.15
N THR A 528 -9.11 -12.68 -23.93
CA THR A 528 -8.25 -12.94 -25.08
C THR A 528 -6.78 -12.87 -24.67
N ASP A 529 -6.02 -13.88 -25.08
CA ASP A 529 -4.60 -14.06 -24.83
C ASP A 529 -3.86 -14.25 -26.17
N VAL A 530 -2.61 -13.82 -26.25
CA VAL A 530 -1.70 -14.20 -27.31
C VAL A 530 -0.43 -14.79 -26.71
N GLU A 531 -0.17 -16.05 -27.00
CA GLU A 531 1.02 -16.77 -26.53
C GLU A 531 1.75 -17.37 -27.74
N ASN A 532 3.04 -17.02 -27.90
CA ASN A 532 3.86 -17.45 -29.05
C ASN A 532 3.25 -17.12 -30.44
N GLY A 533 2.48 -16.03 -30.53
CA GLY A 533 1.80 -15.61 -31.77
C GLY A 533 0.44 -16.33 -32.02
N GLU A 534 0.01 -17.23 -31.15
CA GLU A 534 -1.29 -17.87 -31.23
C GLU A 534 -2.29 -17.18 -30.29
N GLN A 535 -3.45 -16.81 -30.83
CA GLN A 535 -4.55 -16.25 -30.03
C GLN A 535 -5.32 -17.39 -29.37
N ARG A 536 -5.55 -17.23 -28.04
CA ARG A 536 -6.37 -18.11 -27.23
C ARG A 536 -7.46 -17.32 -26.50
N THR A 537 -8.58 -17.96 -26.25
CA THR A 537 -9.68 -17.34 -25.49
C THR A 537 -10.10 -18.24 -24.34
N TYR A 538 -10.48 -17.61 -23.23
CA TYR A 538 -10.93 -18.28 -22.02
C TYR A 538 -12.24 -17.67 -21.55
N ASN A 539 -13.12 -18.49 -20.96
CA ASN A 539 -14.39 -18.05 -20.34
C ASN A 539 -14.33 -18.11 -18.81
N PHE A 540 -13.13 -18.12 -18.25
CA PHE A 540 -12.85 -18.11 -16.81
C PHE A 540 -11.51 -17.40 -16.60
N ASP A 541 -11.25 -16.94 -15.37
CA ASP A 541 -10.00 -16.26 -15.02
C ASP A 541 -8.77 -17.11 -15.39
N PRO A 542 -7.98 -16.73 -16.42
CA PRO A 542 -6.90 -17.58 -16.93
C PRO A 542 -5.77 -17.74 -15.90
N GLN A 543 -5.12 -18.90 -15.89
CA GLN A 543 -3.99 -19.24 -15.01
C GLN A 543 -4.28 -19.10 -13.50
N ALA A 544 -5.52 -18.80 -13.11
CA ALA A 544 -5.92 -18.76 -11.72
C ALA A 544 -6.09 -20.18 -11.18
N GLY A 545 -5.25 -20.56 -10.21
CA GLY A 545 -5.36 -21.87 -9.57
C GLY A 545 -6.66 -22.04 -8.78
N LEU A 546 -7.08 -23.31 -8.55
CA LEU A 546 -8.29 -23.63 -7.80
C LEU A 546 -8.39 -22.91 -6.44
N TYR A 547 -7.27 -22.80 -5.72
CA TYR A 547 -7.20 -22.11 -4.42
C TYR A 547 -7.59 -20.63 -4.52
N ARG A 548 -7.11 -19.90 -5.52
CA ARG A 548 -7.44 -18.47 -5.73
C ARG A 548 -8.92 -18.29 -6.08
N ASN A 549 -9.45 -19.15 -6.94
CA ASN A 549 -10.88 -19.14 -7.29
C ASN A 549 -11.77 -19.41 -6.06
N LEU A 550 -11.42 -20.39 -5.23
CA LEU A 550 -12.14 -20.67 -3.98
C LEU A 550 -12.08 -19.52 -2.99
N LEU A 551 -10.91 -18.91 -2.80
CA LEU A 551 -10.75 -17.74 -1.95
C LEU A 551 -11.57 -16.55 -2.46
N THR A 552 -11.54 -16.26 -3.75
CA THR A 552 -12.36 -15.20 -4.36
C THR A 552 -13.84 -15.44 -4.08
N GLY A 553 -14.32 -16.68 -4.29
CA GLY A 553 -15.69 -17.08 -3.97
C GLY A 553 -16.05 -16.89 -2.49
N LEU A 554 -15.13 -17.20 -1.57
CA LEU A 554 -15.33 -16.99 -0.15
C LEU A 554 -15.42 -15.49 0.20
N PHE A 555 -14.54 -14.65 -0.35
CA PHE A 555 -14.57 -13.21 -0.12
C PHE A 555 -15.82 -12.54 -0.67
N LEU A 556 -16.39 -13.04 -1.77
CA LEU A 556 -17.67 -12.55 -2.32
C LEU A 556 -18.85 -12.77 -1.36
N LEU A 557 -18.78 -13.77 -0.47
CA LEU A 557 -19.80 -14.06 0.53
C LEU A 557 -19.65 -13.22 1.81
N LEU A 558 -18.52 -12.56 2.01
CA LEU A 558 -18.26 -11.76 3.19
C LEU A 558 -18.69 -10.30 2.98
N PRO A 559 -19.25 -9.60 3.99
CA PRO A 559 -19.65 -8.20 3.89
C PRO A 559 -18.44 -7.25 4.00
N VAL A 560 -17.38 -7.50 3.24
CA VAL A 560 -16.12 -6.73 3.29
C VAL A 560 -15.98 -5.72 2.15
N GLN A 561 -16.99 -5.58 1.29
CA GLN A 561 -16.94 -4.72 0.11
C GLN A 561 -16.66 -3.24 0.41
N GLY A 562 -17.09 -2.73 1.56
CA GLY A 562 -16.80 -1.34 1.98
C GLY A 562 -15.38 -1.12 2.52
N GLN A 563 -14.60 -2.19 2.66
CA GLN A 563 -13.22 -2.17 3.18
C GLN A 563 -12.18 -2.61 2.14
N LEU A 564 -12.64 -3.04 0.97
CA LEU A 564 -11.83 -3.44 -0.19
C LEU A 564 -11.73 -2.28 -1.22
#